data_1970378e719bc92c2e088d43beb30b4d
#
_entry.id   1970378e719bc92c2e088d43beb30b4d
#
_cell.length_a   1.000
_cell.length_b   1.000
_cell.length_c   1.000
_cell.angle_alpha   90.00
_cell.angle_beta   90.00
_cell.angle_gamma   90.00
#
_symmetry.space_group_name_H-M   'P 1'
#
loop_
_entity.id
_entity.type
_entity.pdbx_description
1 polymer ?
#
loop_
_entity_poly.entity_id
_entity_poly.type
_entity_poly.pdbx_seq_one_letter_code
_entity_poly.pdbx_strand_id
1 'polypeptide(L)'
;MWARQLASVTKTAKSSSSAWWRRASSSLDARQDEVKKPENYQLVIVGTGWAGYQMFTQCRKHLVDIEENVGRAVDLVVVSKRNVRPLLLHFLYTPLLASTTVGTLEFRSIIEPLRDSMFSHESDFHFANVRDVDPEKKLLKVESAISEQSRHRQYDIKYDALVLACGSRPLTFGLPGVEEHAYFLKEIHHAQRIRNRILENFEVATQPGVTPEEKQRLLHFVVVGGGPTGIEFCAELYDLVLQDLVHKYPQSSKYLGVTLLDSSEILSGFDKHLRAVALRKIQKRSTMKILKKNCIEVTEEGVTVEGGEKIPAGLVVWTAGVGPNELTKSLTVFEKSKRGNILTNQYCQVLGAPEIEPEALWDMPRRSNVFSIGDCAEILDYPLPATAQKAQTQANYLTSLLRGKNQAPAKPYAFRSKGMMAYLGGYEGLFEGR
;
A
#
# COMPACT_ATOMS: atom_id res chain seq x y z
N MET A 1 46.95 -10.00 -3.62
CA MET A 1 46.49 -9.77 -2.24
C MET A 1 44.99 -10.10 -2.02
N TRP A 2 44.15 -9.97 -3.02
CA TRP A 2 42.68 -10.23 -2.95
C TRP A 2 42.27 -11.71 -2.87
N ALA A 3 43.05 -12.62 -3.45
CA ALA A 3 42.72 -14.05 -3.46
C ALA A 3 42.88 -14.78 -2.09
N ARG A 4 43.65 -14.21 -1.16
CA ARG A 4 43.81 -14.78 0.20
C ARG A 4 42.72 -14.35 1.20
N GLN A 5 42.01 -13.25 0.94
CA GLN A 5 40.90 -12.80 1.79
C GLN A 5 39.60 -13.56 1.49
N LEU A 6 39.37 -13.95 0.24
CA LEU A 6 38.19 -14.78 -0.15
C LEU A 6 38.24 -16.21 0.41
N ALA A 7 39.45 -16.79 0.59
CA ALA A 7 39.62 -18.13 1.11
C ALA A 7 39.39 -18.24 2.64
N SER A 8 39.49 -17.13 3.39
CA SER A 8 39.21 -17.15 4.84
C SER A 8 37.71 -17.01 5.15
N VAL A 9 36.96 -16.29 4.32
CA VAL A 9 35.51 -16.10 4.50
C VAL A 9 34.74 -17.38 4.13
N THR A 10 35.23 -18.16 3.15
CA THR A 10 34.61 -19.43 2.76
C THR A 10 34.84 -20.58 3.71
N LYS A 11 35.92 -20.52 4.53
CA LYS A 11 36.20 -21.58 5.56
C LYS A 11 35.33 -21.41 6.82
N THR A 12 35.00 -20.20 7.23
CA THR A 12 34.13 -19.92 8.38
C THR A 12 32.65 -20.16 8.06
N ALA A 13 32.20 -19.94 6.81
CA ALA A 13 30.84 -20.19 6.39
C ALA A 13 30.49 -21.70 6.23
N LYS A 14 31.49 -22.55 5.91
CA LYS A 14 31.26 -23.99 5.76
C LYS A 14 31.18 -24.79 7.10
N SER A 15 31.71 -24.27 8.19
CA SER A 15 31.64 -24.96 9.49
C SER A 15 30.35 -24.64 10.28
N SER A 16 29.74 -23.48 10.07
CA SER A 16 28.49 -23.11 10.74
C SER A 16 27.23 -23.64 10.03
N SER A 17 27.25 -23.75 8.70
CA SER A 17 26.11 -24.27 7.93
C SER A 17 25.89 -25.78 8.11
N SER A 18 26.94 -26.57 8.22
CA SER A 18 26.82 -28.04 8.37
C SER A 18 26.31 -28.49 9.77
N ALA A 19 26.56 -27.69 10.81
CA ALA A 19 26.03 -27.96 12.15
C ALA A 19 24.56 -27.56 12.27
N TRP A 20 24.13 -26.54 11.55
CA TRP A 20 22.74 -26.09 11.52
C TRP A 20 21.84 -27.06 10.74
N TRP A 21 22.30 -27.55 9.57
CA TRP A 21 21.58 -28.55 8.78
C TRP A 21 21.47 -29.91 9.52
N ARG A 22 22.49 -30.30 10.29
CA ARG A 22 22.44 -31.56 11.10
C ARG A 22 21.48 -31.45 12.29
N ARG A 23 21.28 -30.26 12.87
CA ARG A 23 20.24 -30.03 13.89
C ARG A 23 18.83 -30.00 13.30
N ALA A 24 18.66 -29.47 12.11
CA ALA A 24 17.37 -29.46 11.42
C ALA A 24 16.94 -30.85 10.94
N SER A 25 17.85 -31.67 10.44
CA SER A 25 17.54 -33.05 10.00
C SER A 25 17.30 -34.03 11.16
N SER A 26 17.98 -33.87 12.30
CA SER A 26 17.71 -34.73 13.47
C SER A 26 16.39 -34.42 14.18
N SER A 27 15.78 -33.27 13.93
CA SER A 27 14.45 -32.93 14.44
C SER A 27 13.31 -33.43 13.54
N LEU A 28 13.61 -33.88 12.32
CA LEU A 28 12.63 -34.43 11.38
C LEU A 28 12.36 -35.92 11.56
N ASP A 29 13.33 -36.66 12.07
CA ASP A 29 13.22 -38.13 12.27
C ASP A 29 12.68 -38.56 13.65
N ALA A 30 12.44 -37.63 14.57
CA ALA A 30 11.99 -37.93 15.94
C ALA A 30 10.45 -37.71 16.15
N ARG A 31 9.64 -37.75 15.09
CA ARG A 31 8.19 -37.61 15.21
C ARG A 31 7.43 -38.91 15.02
N GLN A 32 7.61 -39.83 15.95
CA GLN A 32 6.67 -40.94 16.13
C GLN A 32 6.48 -41.21 17.63
N ASP A 33 5.93 -40.23 18.35
CA ASP A 33 5.13 -40.44 19.58
C ASP A 33 4.46 -39.13 19.88
N GLU A 34 3.22 -38.96 19.39
CA GLU A 34 2.43 -37.73 19.56
C GLU A 34 1.85 -37.67 20.98
N VAL A 35 2.59 -37.09 21.90
CA VAL A 35 1.95 -36.26 22.92
C VAL A 35 1.42 -35.05 22.16
N LYS A 36 0.09 -34.89 22.02
CA LYS A 36 -0.54 -33.69 21.44
C LYS A 36 0.00 -32.48 22.17
N LYS A 37 1.01 -31.80 21.56
CA LYS A 37 1.40 -30.48 21.99
C LYS A 37 0.17 -29.58 21.78
N PRO A 38 -0.14 -28.68 22.72
CA PRO A 38 -1.19 -27.68 22.49
C PRO A 38 -0.89 -26.98 21.16
N GLU A 39 -1.91 -26.85 20.29
CA GLU A 39 -1.75 -26.16 19.01
C GLU A 39 -1.20 -24.75 19.28
N ASN A 40 -0.19 -24.31 18.50
CA ASN A 40 0.36 -22.98 18.61
C ASN A 40 -0.73 -21.93 18.38
N TYR A 41 -0.57 -20.78 19.00
CA TYR A 41 -1.48 -19.64 18.80
C TYR A 41 -1.30 -19.09 17.39
N GLN A 42 -2.36 -19.12 16.58
CA GLN A 42 -2.35 -18.68 15.18
C GLN A 42 -2.69 -17.20 15.09
N LEU A 43 -1.68 -16.32 14.90
CA LEU A 43 -1.87 -14.90 14.61
C LEU A 43 -1.81 -14.67 13.10
N VAL A 44 -2.97 -14.48 12.48
CA VAL A 44 -3.08 -14.32 11.02
C VAL A 44 -3.19 -12.84 10.65
N ILE A 45 -2.32 -12.38 9.74
CA ILE A 45 -2.27 -11.00 9.22
C ILE A 45 -2.63 -11.01 7.74
N VAL A 46 -3.69 -10.29 7.36
CA VAL A 46 -4.13 -10.16 5.97
C VAL A 46 -3.63 -8.85 5.36
N GLY A 47 -2.70 -8.97 4.42
CA GLY A 47 -2.11 -7.84 3.70
C GLY A 47 -0.68 -7.52 4.09
N THR A 48 0.10 -7.04 3.10
CA THR A 48 1.53 -6.69 3.21
C THR A 48 1.80 -5.22 2.88
N GLY A 49 0.80 -4.37 3.08
CA GLY A 49 0.94 -2.91 3.02
C GLY A 49 1.56 -2.35 4.31
N TRP A 50 1.54 -1.03 4.47
CA TRP A 50 2.11 -0.33 5.64
C TRP A 50 1.66 -0.90 6.99
N ALA A 51 0.37 -1.19 7.14
CA ALA A 51 -0.14 -1.75 8.39
C ALA A 51 0.31 -3.21 8.60
N GLY A 52 0.08 -4.09 7.62
CA GLY A 52 0.39 -5.51 7.76
C GLY A 52 1.88 -5.80 7.85
N TYR A 53 2.71 -5.14 7.03
CA TYR A 53 4.16 -5.27 7.11
C TYR A 53 4.71 -4.79 8.46
N GLN A 54 4.26 -3.61 8.93
CA GLN A 54 4.65 -3.10 10.24
C GLN A 54 4.20 -4.03 11.38
N MET A 55 2.94 -4.52 11.31
CA MET A 55 2.42 -5.48 12.29
C MET A 55 3.28 -6.73 12.36
N PHE A 56 3.56 -7.34 11.21
CA PHE A 56 4.39 -8.53 11.11
C PHE A 56 5.80 -8.31 11.68
N THR A 57 6.48 -7.24 11.24
CA THR A 57 7.85 -6.95 11.69
C THR A 57 7.94 -6.67 13.18
N GLN A 58 6.96 -5.97 13.74
CA GLN A 58 6.92 -5.68 15.17
C GLN A 58 6.54 -6.92 16.00
N CYS A 59 5.58 -7.72 15.57
CA CYS A 59 5.24 -8.98 16.25
C CYS A 59 6.44 -9.92 16.26
N ARG A 60 7.15 -10.07 15.15
CA ARG A 60 8.36 -10.90 15.08
C ARG A 60 9.46 -10.38 16.00
N LYS A 61 9.71 -9.08 16.02
CA LYS A 61 10.72 -8.47 16.90
C LYS A 61 10.43 -8.72 18.38
N HIS A 62 9.17 -8.87 18.74
CA HIS A 62 8.70 -8.99 20.09
C HIS A 62 7.96 -10.31 20.34
N LEU A 63 8.31 -11.36 19.58
CA LEU A 63 7.61 -12.64 19.61
C LEU A 63 7.62 -13.26 21.00
N VAL A 64 8.75 -13.28 21.70
CA VAL A 64 8.88 -13.80 23.06
C VAL A 64 7.93 -13.09 24.03
N ASP A 65 7.88 -11.76 24.01
CA ASP A 65 6.96 -11.00 24.86
C ASP A 65 5.49 -11.38 24.58
N ILE A 66 5.15 -11.66 23.30
CA ILE A 66 3.81 -12.06 22.88
C ILE A 66 3.49 -13.49 23.34
N GLU A 67 4.42 -14.42 23.17
CA GLU A 67 4.28 -15.81 23.62
C GLU A 67 4.12 -15.92 25.14
N GLU A 68 4.87 -15.11 25.89
CA GLU A 68 4.71 -15.00 27.36
C GLU A 68 3.32 -14.50 27.74
N ASN A 69 2.81 -13.48 27.02
CA ASN A 69 1.47 -12.93 27.30
C ASN A 69 0.34 -13.88 26.90
N VAL A 70 0.52 -14.62 25.79
CA VAL A 70 -0.44 -15.61 25.27
C VAL A 70 -0.39 -16.94 26.04
N GLY A 71 0.75 -17.24 26.68
CA GLY A 71 0.97 -18.48 27.43
C GLY A 71 1.26 -19.70 26.56
N ARG A 72 1.50 -19.52 25.25
CA ARG A 72 1.85 -20.58 24.29
C ARG A 72 2.65 -20.04 23.11
N ALA A 73 3.34 -20.93 22.37
CA ALA A 73 4.06 -20.56 21.15
C ALA A 73 3.12 -19.90 20.11
N VAL A 74 3.64 -18.94 19.36
CA VAL A 74 2.86 -18.15 18.40
C VAL A 74 3.39 -18.38 16.98
N ASP A 75 2.50 -18.79 16.08
CA ASP A 75 2.74 -18.84 14.65
C ASP A 75 2.24 -17.53 14.00
N LEU A 76 3.14 -16.82 13.35
CA LEU A 76 2.81 -15.60 12.60
C LEU A 76 2.53 -15.97 11.15
N VAL A 77 1.27 -15.94 10.75
CA VAL A 77 0.84 -16.28 9.39
C VAL A 77 0.45 -15.01 8.63
N VAL A 78 1.00 -14.84 7.42
CA VAL A 78 0.68 -13.69 6.56
C VAL A 78 0.02 -14.14 5.27
N VAL A 79 -1.13 -13.54 4.95
CA VAL A 79 -1.87 -13.81 3.72
C VAL A 79 -1.93 -12.55 2.87
N SER A 80 -1.42 -12.60 1.64
CA SER A 80 -1.46 -11.45 0.74
C SER A 80 -1.45 -11.88 -0.72
N LYS A 81 -2.15 -11.12 -1.56
CA LYS A 81 -2.13 -11.23 -3.02
C LYS A 81 -1.15 -10.28 -3.70
N ARG A 82 -0.50 -9.37 -2.94
CA ARG A 82 0.39 -8.36 -3.53
C ARG A 82 1.66 -9.01 -4.05
N ASN A 83 1.85 -8.93 -5.36
CA ASN A 83 2.97 -9.51 -6.08
C ASN A 83 3.55 -8.51 -7.08
N VAL A 84 4.89 -8.46 -7.16
CA VAL A 84 5.63 -7.87 -8.29
C VAL A 84 6.44 -8.99 -8.94
N ARG A 85 6.15 -9.28 -10.21
CA ARG A 85 6.97 -10.22 -10.99
C ARG A 85 8.38 -9.66 -11.18
N PRO A 86 9.46 -10.44 -10.93
CA PRO A 86 9.53 -11.85 -10.55
C PRO A 86 9.54 -12.08 -9.03
N LEU A 87 9.44 -11.05 -8.21
CA LEU A 87 9.52 -11.15 -6.74
C LEU A 87 8.14 -11.45 -6.17
N LEU A 88 8.01 -12.61 -5.57
CA LEU A 88 6.84 -13.03 -4.80
C LEU A 88 6.76 -12.15 -3.55
N LEU A 89 5.66 -11.63 -3.14
CA LEU A 89 5.39 -10.88 -1.91
C LEU A 89 6.44 -9.82 -1.52
N HIS A 90 6.01 -8.57 -1.52
CA HIS A 90 6.84 -7.45 -1.15
C HIS A 90 6.04 -6.38 -0.40
N PHE A 91 6.75 -5.58 0.37
CA PHE A 91 6.29 -4.32 0.89
C PHE A 91 6.62 -3.21 -0.13
N LEU A 92 5.75 -2.23 -0.27
CA LEU A 92 5.88 -1.12 -1.20
C LEU A 92 5.88 0.21 -0.44
N TYR A 93 6.94 1.00 -0.64
CA TYR A 93 7.05 2.38 -0.15
C TYR A 93 6.18 3.32 -1.02
N THR A 94 4.88 3.32 -0.80
CA THR A 94 3.89 4.05 -1.62
C THR A 94 4.13 5.56 -1.74
N PRO A 95 4.70 6.29 -0.76
CA PRO A 95 5.04 7.70 -0.93
C PRO A 95 6.08 7.98 -2.02
N LEU A 96 6.84 6.98 -2.46
CA LEU A 96 7.86 7.11 -3.48
C LEU A 96 7.39 6.71 -4.89
N LEU A 97 6.10 6.39 -5.06
CA LEU A 97 5.54 5.98 -6.34
C LEU A 97 5.61 7.09 -7.40
N ALA A 98 5.39 8.34 -7.03
CA ALA A 98 5.48 9.46 -7.97
C ALA A 98 6.84 9.52 -8.65
N SER A 99 7.93 9.44 -7.87
CA SER A 99 9.30 9.46 -8.37
C SER A 99 9.64 8.28 -9.28
N THR A 100 8.98 7.13 -9.11
CA THR A 100 9.19 5.97 -9.98
C THR A 100 8.44 6.06 -11.31
N THR A 101 7.37 6.87 -11.39
CA THR A 101 6.65 7.08 -12.67
C THR A 101 7.49 7.81 -13.71
N VAL A 102 8.48 8.55 -13.28
CA VAL A 102 9.34 9.36 -14.15
C VAL A 102 10.79 8.85 -14.19
N GLY A 103 11.12 7.88 -13.34
CA GLY A 103 12.45 7.27 -13.31
C GLY A 103 13.48 7.98 -12.44
N THR A 104 13.07 8.94 -11.61
CA THR A 104 13.91 9.51 -10.55
C THR A 104 14.37 8.41 -9.59
N LEU A 105 13.48 7.45 -9.32
CA LEU A 105 13.79 6.24 -8.56
C LEU A 105 13.51 4.98 -9.39
N GLU A 106 14.39 4.00 -9.28
CA GLU A 106 14.15 2.68 -9.85
C GLU A 106 13.11 1.90 -9.01
N PHE A 107 12.28 1.10 -9.68
CA PHE A 107 11.20 0.34 -9.04
C PHE A 107 11.70 -0.55 -7.90
N ARG A 108 12.90 -1.13 -8.05
CA ARG A 108 13.51 -2.01 -7.04
C ARG A 108 13.88 -1.26 -5.75
N SER A 109 14.13 0.04 -5.84
CA SER A 109 14.52 0.86 -4.68
C SER A 109 13.38 1.16 -3.73
N ILE A 110 12.12 0.96 -4.17
CA ILE A 110 10.93 1.27 -3.37
C ILE A 110 10.13 0.02 -2.97
N ILE A 111 10.69 -1.17 -3.19
CA ILE A 111 10.11 -2.44 -2.77
C ILE A 111 11.07 -3.18 -1.85
N GLU A 112 10.50 -3.87 -0.86
CA GLU A 112 11.24 -4.74 0.05
C GLU A 112 10.68 -6.15 -0.02
N PRO A 113 11.47 -7.14 -0.47
CA PRO A 113 11.03 -8.53 -0.52
C PRO A 113 10.80 -9.06 0.87
N LEU A 114 9.66 -9.73 1.08
CA LEU A 114 9.29 -10.21 2.40
C LEU A 114 9.97 -11.54 2.75
N ARG A 115 10.24 -12.40 1.77
CA ARG A 115 10.83 -13.72 2.03
C ARG A 115 12.34 -13.69 2.32
N ASP A 116 13.07 -12.68 1.83
CA ASP A 116 14.53 -12.68 1.93
C ASP A 116 15.05 -12.35 3.32
N SER A 117 14.28 -11.67 4.14
CA SER A 117 14.81 -11.12 5.40
C SER A 117 14.20 -11.72 6.66
N MET A 118 13.09 -12.49 6.58
CA MET A 118 12.31 -12.66 7.80
C MET A 118 11.65 -14.02 8.06
N PHE A 119 11.76 -15.03 7.18
CA PHE A 119 10.99 -16.26 7.36
C PHE A 119 11.81 -17.44 7.83
N SER A 120 11.30 -18.09 8.87
CA SER A 120 11.83 -19.34 9.39
C SER A 120 11.12 -20.57 8.83
N HIS A 121 9.87 -20.44 8.36
CA HIS A 121 9.08 -21.55 7.82
C HIS A 121 8.36 -21.18 6.52
N GLU A 122 8.25 -22.16 5.62
CA GLU A 122 7.55 -21.99 4.34
C GLU A 122 6.05 -21.73 4.53
N SER A 123 5.47 -22.24 5.63
CA SER A 123 4.06 -22.14 5.99
C SER A 123 3.63 -20.77 6.52
N ASP A 124 4.57 -19.87 6.84
CA ASP A 124 4.23 -18.55 7.41
C ASP A 124 3.64 -17.61 6.38
N PHE A 125 3.74 -17.94 5.09
CA PHE A 125 3.31 -17.08 3.99
C PHE A 125 2.40 -17.76 3.00
N HIS A 126 1.20 -17.20 2.87
CA HIS A 126 0.22 -17.57 1.87
C HIS A 126 0.09 -16.49 0.79
N PHE A 127 0.57 -16.80 -0.42
CA PHE A 127 0.27 -15.99 -1.59
C PHE A 127 -1.14 -16.36 -2.08
N ALA A 128 -2.13 -15.67 -1.53
CA ALA A 128 -3.53 -16.02 -1.74
C ALA A 128 -4.46 -14.79 -1.69
N ASN A 129 -5.59 -14.94 -2.35
CA ASN A 129 -6.73 -14.04 -2.20
C ASN A 129 -7.59 -14.54 -1.03
N VAL A 130 -7.89 -13.65 -0.10
CA VAL A 130 -8.93 -13.92 0.90
C VAL A 130 -10.28 -13.80 0.19
N ARG A 131 -11.12 -14.81 0.37
CA ARG A 131 -12.49 -14.87 -0.18
C ARG A 131 -13.53 -14.52 0.84
N ASP A 132 -13.34 -15.01 2.08
CA ASP A 132 -14.33 -14.85 3.14
C ASP A 132 -13.67 -15.01 4.51
N VAL A 133 -14.33 -14.53 5.54
CA VAL A 133 -13.99 -14.72 6.95
C VAL A 133 -15.19 -15.29 7.68
N ASP A 134 -15.02 -16.41 8.34
CA ASP A 134 -15.99 -16.99 9.26
C ASP A 134 -15.51 -16.74 10.70
N PRO A 135 -15.98 -15.68 11.35
CA PRO A 135 -15.48 -15.31 12.67
C PRO A 135 -16.00 -16.23 13.78
N GLU A 136 -17.11 -16.93 13.58
CA GLU A 136 -17.64 -17.89 14.55
C GLU A 136 -16.77 -19.16 14.61
N LYS A 137 -16.37 -19.67 13.44
CA LYS A 137 -15.48 -20.84 13.34
C LYS A 137 -14.01 -20.50 13.40
N LYS A 138 -13.66 -19.21 13.45
CA LYS A 138 -12.29 -18.69 13.40
C LYS A 138 -11.54 -19.21 12.15
N LEU A 139 -12.19 -19.12 10.98
CA LEU A 139 -11.65 -19.58 9.70
C LEU A 139 -11.53 -18.43 8.71
N LEU A 140 -10.37 -18.37 8.05
CA LEU A 140 -10.10 -17.51 6.91
C LEU A 140 -10.13 -18.36 5.64
N LYS A 141 -11.09 -18.13 4.76
CA LYS A 141 -11.21 -18.84 3.48
C LYS A 141 -10.35 -18.14 2.44
N VAL A 142 -9.44 -18.85 1.83
CA VAL A 142 -8.46 -18.31 0.88
C VAL A 142 -8.42 -19.11 -0.41
N GLU A 143 -7.96 -18.45 -1.47
CA GLU A 143 -7.72 -19.04 -2.77
C GLU A 143 -6.31 -18.68 -3.25
N SER A 144 -5.54 -19.69 -3.63
CA SER A 144 -4.17 -19.49 -4.12
C SER A 144 -4.12 -18.52 -5.30
N ALA A 145 -3.16 -17.59 -5.26
CA ALA A 145 -2.91 -16.60 -6.30
C ALA A 145 -1.65 -16.91 -7.14
N ILE A 146 -1.07 -18.12 -7.01
CA ILE A 146 0.29 -18.39 -7.53
C ILE A 146 0.34 -18.60 -9.04
N SER A 147 -0.54 -19.30 -9.67
CA SER A 147 -0.53 -19.53 -11.13
C SER A 147 -1.88 -19.99 -11.65
N GLU A 148 -2.00 -20.06 -13.00
CA GLU A 148 -3.18 -20.62 -13.64
C GLU A 148 -3.43 -22.06 -13.25
N GLN A 149 -2.39 -22.85 -13.02
CA GLN A 149 -2.49 -24.26 -12.64
C GLN A 149 -2.98 -24.46 -11.20
N SER A 150 -2.82 -23.45 -10.33
CA SER A 150 -3.26 -23.46 -8.93
C SER A 150 -4.42 -22.47 -8.63
N ARG A 151 -5.01 -21.86 -9.67
CA ARG A 151 -6.05 -20.82 -9.55
C ARG A 151 -7.26 -21.21 -8.72
N HIS A 152 -7.56 -22.50 -8.62
CA HIS A 152 -8.76 -22.98 -7.93
C HIS A 152 -8.46 -23.70 -6.62
N ARG A 153 -7.22 -23.67 -6.14
CA ARG A 153 -6.92 -24.28 -4.86
C ARG A 153 -7.42 -23.39 -3.73
N GLN A 154 -8.59 -23.74 -3.23
CA GLN A 154 -9.18 -23.14 -2.04
C GLN A 154 -8.81 -23.95 -0.82
N TYR A 155 -8.57 -23.28 0.29
CA TYR A 155 -8.30 -23.87 1.58
C TYR A 155 -8.63 -22.90 2.71
N ASP A 156 -8.75 -23.43 3.90
CA ASP A 156 -9.08 -22.67 5.08
C ASP A 156 -7.81 -22.52 5.96
N ILE A 157 -7.64 -21.34 6.55
CA ILE A 157 -6.61 -21.03 7.54
C ILE A 157 -7.33 -20.76 8.86
N LYS A 158 -7.04 -21.56 9.88
CA LYS A 158 -7.52 -21.32 11.24
C LYS A 158 -6.78 -20.14 11.85
N TYR A 159 -7.44 -19.37 12.72
CA TYR A 159 -6.80 -18.30 13.48
C TYR A 159 -7.31 -18.24 14.91
N ASP A 160 -6.45 -17.87 15.83
CA ASP A 160 -6.81 -17.46 17.19
C ASP A 160 -7.02 -15.94 17.23
N ALA A 161 -6.19 -15.18 16.49
CA ALA A 161 -6.40 -13.76 16.24
C ALA A 161 -6.20 -13.44 14.76
N LEU A 162 -7.07 -12.57 14.23
CA LEU A 162 -7.06 -12.11 12.84
C LEU A 162 -6.88 -10.60 12.75
N VAL A 163 -5.90 -10.16 11.97
CA VAL A 163 -5.64 -8.75 11.69
C VAL A 163 -5.92 -8.44 10.22
N LEU A 164 -6.97 -7.72 9.93
CA LEU A 164 -7.32 -7.25 8.60
C LEU A 164 -6.57 -5.94 8.29
N ALA A 165 -5.53 -6.03 7.45
CA ALA A 165 -4.69 -4.92 7.01
C ALA A 165 -4.64 -4.82 5.48
N CYS A 166 -5.79 -5.10 4.83
CA CYS A 166 -5.91 -5.29 3.39
C CYS A 166 -5.87 -3.98 2.57
N GLY A 167 -5.74 -2.82 3.22
CA GLY A 167 -5.53 -1.53 2.57
C GLY A 167 -6.75 -1.01 1.79
N SER A 168 -6.50 -0.20 0.76
CA SER A 168 -7.50 0.49 -0.04
C SER A 168 -7.22 0.35 -1.54
N ARG A 169 -8.19 0.73 -2.38
CA ARG A 169 -8.04 0.88 -3.83
C ARG A 169 -8.30 2.33 -4.27
N PRO A 170 -7.89 2.74 -5.47
CA PRO A 170 -8.32 4.01 -6.04
C PRO A 170 -9.85 4.10 -6.07
N LEU A 171 -10.38 5.26 -5.74
CA LEU A 171 -11.82 5.53 -5.75
C LEU A 171 -12.20 6.20 -7.07
N THR A 172 -13.03 5.55 -7.86
CA THR A 172 -13.46 6.04 -9.19
C THR A 172 -14.74 6.87 -9.15
N PHE A 173 -15.41 6.93 -7.99
CA PHE A 173 -16.71 7.56 -7.78
C PHE A 173 -17.83 7.04 -8.70
N GLY A 174 -17.59 5.90 -9.38
CA GLY A 174 -18.51 5.33 -10.38
C GLY A 174 -18.61 6.17 -11.66
N LEU A 175 -17.64 7.04 -11.92
CA LEU A 175 -17.63 7.89 -13.11
C LEU A 175 -17.34 7.08 -14.38
N PRO A 176 -18.05 7.36 -15.49
CA PRO A 176 -17.85 6.64 -16.75
C PRO A 176 -16.41 6.71 -17.24
N GLY A 177 -15.88 5.58 -17.72
CA GLY A 177 -14.60 5.45 -18.38
C GLY A 177 -13.37 5.61 -17.50
N VAL A 178 -13.51 5.85 -16.19
CA VAL A 178 -12.37 6.01 -15.28
C VAL A 178 -11.61 4.69 -15.12
N GLU A 179 -12.28 3.56 -14.99
CA GLU A 179 -11.62 2.26 -14.83
C GLU A 179 -10.95 1.80 -16.13
N GLU A 180 -11.51 2.15 -17.28
CA GLU A 180 -11.07 1.72 -18.61
C GLU A 180 -9.94 2.58 -19.16
N HIS A 181 -9.99 3.91 -18.96
CA HIS A 181 -9.13 4.86 -19.66
C HIS A 181 -8.15 5.62 -18.76
N ALA A 182 -8.40 5.69 -17.43
CA ALA A 182 -7.48 6.38 -16.54
C ALA A 182 -6.34 5.47 -16.05
N TYR A 183 -5.20 6.09 -15.79
CA TYR A 183 -4.03 5.45 -15.18
C TYR A 183 -4.01 5.76 -13.68
N PHE A 184 -4.20 4.74 -12.85
CA PHE A 184 -4.13 4.89 -11.40
C PHE A 184 -2.67 4.98 -10.92
N LEU A 185 -2.46 5.56 -9.73
CA LEU A 185 -1.15 5.64 -9.08
C LEU A 185 -1.22 5.15 -7.62
N LYS A 186 -1.25 3.83 -7.43
CA LYS A 186 -1.38 3.18 -6.11
C LYS A 186 -0.44 1.99 -5.95
N GLU A 187 -0.10 1.30 -7.03
CA GLU A 187 0.73 0.09 -7.04
C GLU A 187 1.91 0.27 -8.01
N ILE A 188 2.94 -0.56 -7.88
CA ILE A 188 4.15 -0.44 -8.70
C ILE A 188 3.88 -0.58 -10.21
N HIS A 189 3.01 -1.51 -10.59
CA HIS A 189 2.63 -1.69 -11.99
C HIS A 189 1.87 -0.49 -12.56
N HIS A 190 1.17 0.28 -11.73
CA HIS A 190 0.57 1.54 -12.14
C HIS A 190 1.66 2.55 -12.53
N ALA A 191 2.67 2.72 -11.68
CA ALA A 191 3.79 3.62 -11.97
C ALA A 191 4.54 3.21 -13.26
N GLN A 192 4.75 1.91 -13.47
CA GLN A 192 5.36 1.38 -14.70
C GLN A 192 4.53 1.68 -15.94
N ARG A 193 3.20 1.47 -15.87
CA ARG A 193 2.29 1.79 -16.98
C ARG A 193 2.29 3.28 -17.32
N ILE A 194 2.28 4.15 -16.30
CA ILE A 194 2.34 5.61 -16.49
C ILE A 194 3.65 5.99 -17.17
N ARG A 195 4.80 5.49 -16.68
CA ARG A 195 6.12 5.75 -17.28
C ARG A 195 6.17 5.33 -18.75
N ASN A 196 5.73 4.11 -19.04
CA ASN A 196 5.72 3.60 -20.41
C ASN A 196 4.84 4.47 -21.33
N ARG A 197 3.65 4.87 -20.85
CA ARG A 197 2.74 5.72 -21.62
C ARG A 197 3.30 7.12 -21.88
N ILE A 198 3.98 7.73 -20.91
CA ILE A 198 4.66 9.01 -21.11
C ILE A 198 5.69 8.90 -22.24
N LEU A 199 6.59 7.91 -22.18
CA LEU A 199 7.63 7.70 -23.17
C LEU A 199 7.04 7.37 -24.54
N GLU A 200 6.06 6.48 -24.61
CA GLU A 200 5.35 6.12 -25.85
C GLU A 200 4.74 7.36 -26.52
N ASN A 201 4.08 8.24 -25.76
CA ASN A 201 3.49 9.46 -26.29
C ASN A 201 4.55 10.39 -26.93
N PHE A 202 5.74 10.49 -26.31
CA PHE A 202 6.84 11.26 -26.89
C PHE A 202 7.37 10.62 -28.17
N GLU A 203 7.54 9.29 -28.20
CA GLU A 203 7.98 8.56 -29.39
C GLU A 203 6.97 8.72 -30.54
N VAL A 204 5.68 8.55 -30.28
CA VAL A 204 4.63 8.73 -31.28
C VAL A 204 4.62 10.18 -31.79
N ALA A 205 4.75 11.18 -30.91
CA ALA A 205 4.76 12.60 -31.29
C ALA A 205 5.95 12.97 -32.20
N THR A 206 7.00 12.16 -32.27
CA THR A 206 8.14 12.38 -33.19
C THR A 206 7.95 11.75 -34.56
N GLN A 207 6.93 10.88 -34.73
CA GLN A 207 6.75 10.17 -36.01
C GLN A 207 6.41 11.11 -37.17
N PRO A 208 6.89 10.83 -38.39
CA PRO A 208 6.49 11.56 -39.58
C PRO A 208 4.97 11.52 -39.79
N GLY A 209 4.38 12.67 -40.13
CA GLY A 209 2.95 12.76 -40.42
C GLY A 209 2.05 13.06 -39.24
N VAL A 210 2.55 13.02 -37.99
CA VAL A 210 1.77 13.44 -36.81
C VAL A 210 1.58 14.95 -36.83
N THR A 211 0.31 15.41 -36.81
CA THR A 211 -0.03 16.82 -36.90
C THR A 211 0.30 17.59 -35.60
N PRO A 212 0.44 18.91 -35.65
CA PRO A 212 0.64 19.72 -34.44
C PRO A 212 -0.46 19.54 -33.40
N GLU A 213 -1.70 19.41 -33.82
CA GLU A 213 -2.87 19.22 -32.98
C GLU A 213 -2.82 17.85 -32.28
N GLU A 214 -2.43 16.82 -33.00
CA GLU A 214 -2.25 15.48 -32.46
C GLU A 214 -1.07 15.43 -31.48
N LYS A 215 0.05 16.11 -31.77
CA LYS A 215 1.17 16.27 -30.83
C LYS A 215 0.73 16.97 -29.56
N GLN A 216 -0.06 18.01 -29.68
CA GLN A 216 -0.61 18.73 -28.53
C GLN A 216 -1.50 17.82 -27.68
N ARG A 217 -2.36 16.99 -28.27
CA ARG A 217 -3.18 16.02 -27.53
C ARG A 217 -2.33 14.95 -26.88
N LEU A 218 -1.41 14.31 -27.61
CA LEU A 218 -0.55 13.24 -27.10
C LEU A 218 0.32 13.67 -25.93
N LEU A 219 0.85 14.90 -25.98
CA LEU A 219 1.74 15.46 -24.97
C LEU A 219 1.01 16.34 -23.94
N HIS A 220 -0.31 16.34 -23.96
CA HIS A 220 -1.11 16.92 -22.88
C HIS A 220 -1.48 15.84 -21.85
N PHE A 221 -1.08 16.04 -20.61
CA PHE A 221 -1.31 15.11 -19.51
C PHE A 221 -2.28 15.73 -18.51
N VAL A 222 -3.35 15.01 -18.19
CA VAL A 222 -4.34 15.44 -17.20
C VAL A 222 -4.17 14.63 -15.92
N VAL A 223 -4.04 15.32 -14.81
CA VAL A 223 -3.96 14.71 -13.47
C VAL A 223 -5.23 15.06 -12.71
N VAL A 224 -6.01 14.04 -12.35
CA VAL A 224 -7.26 14.23 -11.59
C VAL A 224 -7.00 13.96 -10.12
N GLY A 225 -7.15 14.99 -9.29
CA GLY A 225 -6.91 14.95 -7.84
C GLY A 225 -5.72 15.81 -7.41
N GLY A 226 -6.01 16.92 -6.71
CA GLY A 226 -5.05 17.91 -6.21
C GLY A 226 -4.51 17.60 -4.80
N GLY A 227 -4.60 16.35 -4.34
CA GLY A 227 -3.95 15.89 -3.12
C GLY A 227 -2.43 15.77 -3.26
N PRO A 228 -1.70 15.36 -2.19
CA PRO A 228 -0.24 15.22 -2.23
C PRO A 228 0.26 14.37 -3.40
N THR A 229 -0.34 13.21 -3.66
CA THR A 229 0.06 12.30 -4.75
C THR A 229 -0.01 12.96 -6.13
N GLY A 230 -1.11 13.68 -6.44
CA GLY A 230 -1.27 14.37 -7.72
C GLY A 230 -0.27 15.50 -7.89
N ILE A 231 -0.04 16.28 -6.85
CA ILE A 231 0.95 17.37 -6.84
C ILE A 231 2.36 16.82 -7.01
N GLU A 232 2.74 15.78 -6.27
CA GLU A 232 4.05 15.13 -6.36
C GLU A 232 4.29 14.54 -7.75
N PHE A 233 3.28 13.89 -8.34
CA PHE A 233 3.39 13.38 -9.71
C PHE A 233 3.58 14.52 -10.72
N CYS A 234 2.81 15.61 -10.62
CA CYS A 234 2.99 16.79 -11.48
C CYS A 234 4.40 17.40 -11.32
N ALA A 235 4.92 17.41 -10.10
CA ALA A 235 6.24 17.94 -9.80
C ALA A 235 7.35 17.09 -10.43
N GLU A 236 7.30 15.79 -10.24
CA GLU A 236 8.24 14.82 -10.81
C GLU A 236 8.17 14.79 -12.35
N LEU A 237 6.97 14.86 -12.92
CA LEU A 237 6.78 14.96 -14.37
C LEU A 237 7.41 16.24 -14.94
N TYR A 238 7.25 17.35 -14.25
CA TYR A 238 7.86 18.64 -14.65
C TYR A 238 9.40 18.54 -14.63
N ASP A 239 9.96 17.94 -13.58
CA ASP A 239 11.41 17.76 -13.47
C ASP A 239 11.95 16.81 -14.55
N LEU A 240 11.28 15.69 -14.86
CA LEU A 240 11.61 14.79 -15.96
C LEU A 240 11.67 15.55 -17.30
N VAL A 241 10.67 16.39 -17.56
CA VAL A 241 10.61 17.14 -18.82
C VAL A 241 11.76 18.11 -18.93
N LEU A 242 12.03 18.90 -17.91
CA LEU A 242 13.09 19.89 -17.93
C LEU A 242 14.49 19.29 -17.96
N GLN A 243 14.72 18.19 -17.24
CA GLN A 243 16.04 17.60 -17.10
C GLN A 243 16.38 16.65 -18.25
N ASP A 244 15.40 15.90 -18.76
CA ASP A 244 15.64 14.81 -19.70
C ASP A 244 14.96 15.02 -21.06
N LEU A 245 13.62 15.22 -21.06
CA LEU A 245 12.84 15.11 -22.30
C LEU A 245 13.03 16.30 -23.23
N VAL A 246 13.28 17.51 -22.71
CA VAL A 246 13.62 18.68 -23.54
C VAL A 246 14.88 18.42 -24.35
N HIS A 247 15.85 17.73 -23.81
CA HIS A 247 17.10 17.41 -24.51
C HIS A 247 16.94 16.27 -25.50
N LYS A 248 16.13 15.27 -25.18
CA LYS A 248 15.89 14.10 -26.04
C LYS A 248 14.90 14.40 -27.17
N TYR A 249 13.88 15.23 -26.89
CA TYR A 249 12.78 15.56 -27.82
C TYR A 249 12.59 17.08 -27.96
N PRO A 250 13.60 17.86 -28.41
CA PRO A 250 13.56 19.33 -28.38
C PRO A 250 12.44 19.93 -29.21
N GLN A 251 12.00 19.25 -30.28
CA GLN A 251 10.90 19.72 -31.14
C GLN A 251 9.53 19.35 -30.61
N SER A 252 9.38 18.22 -29.92
CA SER A 252 8.10 17.74 -29.39
C SER A 252 7.78 18.33 -28.02
N SER A 253 8.78 18.56 -27.17
CA SER A 253 8.59 19.07 -25.80
C SER A 253 7.89 20.44 -25.71
N LYS A 254 7.93 21.24 -26.79
CA LYS A 254 7.19 22.53 -26.87
C LYS A 254 5.66 22.36 -26.87
N TYR A 255 5.15 21.14 -27.17
CA TYR A 255 3.73 20.81 -27.13
C TYR A 255 3.26 20.30 -25.78
N LEU A 256 4.20 20.11 -24.82
CA LEU A 256 3.85 19.62 -23.49
C LEU A 256 2.88 20.54 -22.80
N GLY A 257 1.80 19.96 -22.27
CA GLY A 257 0.85 20.59 -21.37
C GLY A 257 0.51 19.67 -20.20
N VAL A 258 0.36 20.22 -19.01
CA VAL A 258 -0.12 19.49 -17.83
C VAL A 258 -1.33 20.24 -17.25
N THR A 259 -2.44 19.55 -17.10
CA THR A 259 -3.61 20.10 -16.40
C THR A 259 -3.87 19.31 -15.12
N LEU A 260 -3.75 19.98 -13.98
CA LEU A 260 -4.20 19.44 -12.71
C LEU A 260 -5.68 19.81 -12.49
N LEU A 261 -6.53 18.80 -12.42
CA LEU A 261 -7.96 18.94 -12.27
C LEU A 261 -8.38 18.53 -10.85
N ASP A 262 -9.01 19.44 -10.11
CA ASP A 262 -9.60 19.15 -8.80
C ASP A 262 -10.86 20.01 -8.59
N SER A 263 -11.88 19.45 -7.98
CA SER A 263 -13.12 20.16 -7.66
C SER A 263 -12.97 21.05 -6.42
N SER A 264 -11.98 20.79 -5.60
CA SER A 264 -11.70 21.47 -4.35
C SER A 264 -10.40 22.30 -4.41
N GLU A 265 -9.93 22.74 -3.28
CA GLU A 265 -8.62 23.37 -3.18
C GLU A 265 -7.52 22.31 -3.12
N ILE A 266 -6.45 22.51 -3.88
CA ILE A 266 -5.28 21.64 -3.85
C ILE A 266 -4.64 21.58 -2.46
N LEU A 267 -4.07 20.42 -2.10
CA LEU A 267 -3.38 20.23 -0.83
C LEU A 267 -4.24 20.63 0.39
N SER A 268 -5.54 20.34 0.35
CA SER A 268 -6.52 20.77 1.37
C SER A 268 -6.17 20.34 2.81
N GLY A 269 -5.29 19.32 2.97
CA GLY A 269 -4.78 18.89 4.28
C GLY A 269 -3.70 19.80 4.88
N PHE A 270 -3.07 20.67 4.08
CA PHE A 270 -2.03 21.59 4.55
C PHE A 270 -2.60 22.93 5.00
N ASP A 271 -1.85 23.65 5.83
CA ASP A 271 -2.15 25.03 6.23
C ASP A 271 -2.32 25.96 5.01
N LYS A 272 -3.17 26.98 5.15
CA LYS A 272 -3.48 27.92 4.06
C LYS A 272 -2.26 28.66 3.51
N HIS A 273 -1.28 28.99 4.37
CA HIS A 273 -0.06 29.67 3.94
C HIS A 273 0.82 28.74 3.10
N LEU A 274 1.00 27.50 3.53
CA LEU A 274 1.77 26.50 2.78
C LEU A 274 1.11 26.19 1.42
N ARG A 275 -0.22 26.08 1.39
CA ARG A 275 -0.97 25.93 0.12
C ARG A 275 -0.76 27.09 -0.84
N ALA A 276 -0.79 28.34 -0.33
CA ALA A 276 -0.53 29.51 -1.14
C ALA A 276 0.91 29.54 -1.70
N VAL A 277 1.90 29.04 -0.94
CA VAL A 277 3.27 28.87 -1.44
C VAL A 277 3.32 27.86 -2.57
N ALA A 278 2.69 26.67 -2.39
CA ALA A 278 2.60 25.65 -3.44
C ALA A 278 1.94 26.18 -4.72
N LEU A 279 0.79 26.84 -4.59
CA LEU A 279 0.05 27.42 -5.71
C LEU A 279 0.91 28.40 -6.50
N ARG A 280 1.57 29.36 -5.84
CA ARG A 280 2.44 30.35 -6.49
C ARG A 280 3.59 29.67 -7.25
N LYS A 281 4.13 28.56 -6.71
CA LYS A 281 5.20 27.81 -7.33
C LYS A 281 4.73 27.07 -8.58
N ILE A 282 3.58 26.39 -8.49
CA ILE A 282 2.98 25.67 -9.61
C ILE A 282 2.59 26.65 -10.74
N GLN A 283 2.01 27.79 -10.40
CA GLN A 283 1.57 28.81 -11.38
C GLN A 283 2.75 29.46 -12.14
N LYS A 284 3.96 29.43 -11.60
CA LYS A 284 5.15 29.91 -12.34
C LYS A 284 5.59 28.97 -13.47
N ARG A 285 5.07 27.75 -13.51
CA ARG A 285 5.37 26.75 -14.54
C ARG A 285 4.46 26.99 -15.75
N SER A 286 5.02 27.50 -16.84
CA SER A 286 4.25 27.88 -18.05
C SER A 286 3.50 26.72 -18.70
N THR A 287 3.97 25.48 -18.49
CA THR A 287 3.36 24.26 -19.05
C THR A 287 2.27 23.67 -18.16
N MET A 288 2.07 24.20 -16.95
CA MET A 288 1.14 23.63 -15.97
C MET A 288 -0.05 24.55 -15.70
N LYS A 289 -1.26 23.99 -15.81
CA LYS A 289 -2.54 24.66 -15.54
C LYS A 289 -3.28 23.96 -14.41
N ILE A 290 -3.86 24.72 -13.50
CA ILE A 290 -4.78 24.20 -12.47
C ILE A 290 -6.20 24.57 -12.90
N LEU A 291 -7.08 23.58 -12.95
CA LEU A 291 -8.48 23.76 -13.31
C LEU A 291 -9.35 23.27 -12.14
N LYS A 292 -10.12 24.21 -11.57
CA LYS A 292 -11.04 23.92 -10.47
C LYS A 292 -12.41 23.53 -11.03
N LYS A 293 -12.55 22.27 -11.46
CA LYS A 293 -13.79 21.67 -11.97
C LYS A 293 -13.89 20.20 -11.57
N ASN A 294 -15.11 19.67 -11.55
CA ASN A 294 -15.34 18.22 -11.43
C ASN A 294 -15.05 17.53 -12.76
N CYS A 295 -14.33 16.41 -12.71
CA CYS A 295 -14.32 15.44 -13.80
C CYS A 295 -15.65 14.69 -13.79
N ILE A 296 -16.29 14.54 -14.94
CA ILE A 296 -17.56 13.80 -15.07
C ILE A 296 -17.41 12.53 -15.91
N GLU A 297 -16.39 12.45 -16.76
CA GLU A 297 -16.13 11.31 -17.64
C GLU A 297 -14.66 11.27 -18.04
N VAL A 298 -14.11 10.08 -18.23
CA VAL A 298 -12.80 9.86 -18.85
C VAL A 298 -12.98 9.02 -20.11
N THR A 299 -12.36 9.45 -21.21
CA THR A 299 -12.38 8.74 -22.48
C THR A 299 -10.96 8.44 -22.94
N GLU A 300 -10.79 7.67 -24.00
CA GLU A 300 -9.49 7.44 -24.64
C GLU A 300 -8.82 8.74 -25.10
N GLU A 301 -9.64 9.76 -25.47
CA GLU A 301 -9.16 11.02 -26.01
C GLU A 301 -8.88 12.10 -24.93
N GLY A 302 -9.30 11.87 -23.68
CA GLY A 302 -9.11 12.82 -22.59
C GLY A 302 -10.20 12.79 -21.52
N VAL A 303 -10.55 13.95 -20.97
CA VAL A 303 -11.56 14.07 -19.91
C VAL A 303 -12.65 15.06 -20.29
N THR A 304 -13.87 14.78 -19.84
CA THR A 304 -14.98 15.72 -19.86
C THR A 304 -15.16 16.30 -18.45
N VAL A 305 -15.24 17.59 -18.34
CA VAL A 305 -15.43 18.28 -17.05
C VAL A 305 -16.82 18.88 -16.93
N GLU A 306 -17.17 19.28 -15.72
CA GLU A 306 -18.42 19.96 -15.41
C GLU A 306 -18.66 21.13 -16.38
N GLY A 307 -19.88 21.19 -16.95
CA GLY A 307 -20.22 22.13 -18.02
C GLY A 307 -20.01 21.57 -19.43
N GLY A 308 -19.58 20.31 -19.59
CA GLY A 308 -19.46 19.61 -20.87
C GLY A 308 -18.22 19.96 -21.69
N GLU A 309 -17.28 20.74 -21.14
CA GLU A 309 -16.01 21.04 -21.77
C GLU A 309 -15.15 19.78 -21.84
N LYS A 310 -14.63 19.48 -23.04
CA LYS A 310 -13.70 18.38 -23.28
C LYS A 310 -12.27 18.88 -23.25
N ILE A 311 -11.41 18.19 -22.51
CA ILE A 311 -9.98 18.45 -22.41
C ILE A 311 -9.25 17.28 -23.06
N PRO A 312 -8.74 17.42 -24.30
CA PRO A 312 -7.99 16.37 -24.96
C PRO A 312 -6.71 16.04 -24.20
N ALA A 313 -6.39 14.76 -24.05
CA ALA A 313 -5.18 14.31 -23.33
C ALA A 313 -4.66 13.00 -23.90
N GLY A 314 -3.33 12.84 -23.93
CA GLY A 314 -2.67 11.58 -24.25
C GLY A 314 -2.50 10.67 -23.05
N LEU A 315 -2.68 11.22 -21.84
CA LEU A 315 -2.59 10.46 -20.59
C LEU A 315 -3.47 11.14 -19.52
N VAL A 316 -4.31 10.34 -18.86
CA VAL A 316 -5.09 10.76 -17.69
C VAL A 316 -4.63 9.98 -16.48
N VAL A 317 -4.03 10.66 -15.48
CA VAL A 317 -3.59 10.04 -14.23
C VAL A 317 -4.60 10.33 -13.12
N TRP A 318 -5.13 9.29 -12.51
CA TRP A 318 -6.18 9.37 -11.51
C TRP A 318 -5.63 9.22 -10.10
N THR A 319 -5.69 10.30 -9.31
CA THR A 319 -5.22 10.40 -7.93
C THR A 319 -6.28 10.93 -6.97
N ALA A 320 -7.56 10.93 -7.37
CA ALA A 320 -8.67 11.61 -6.70
C ALA A 320 -9.17 10.93 -5.40
N GLY A 321 -8.39 10.03 -4.83
CA GLY A 321 -8.70 9.46 -3.53
C GLY A 321 -8.66 7.94 -3.50
N VAL A 322 -8.89 7.39 -2.30
CA VAL A 322 -8.89 5.95 -2.04
C VAL A 322 -10.15 5.54 -1.30
N GLY A 323 -10.58 4.32 -1.54
CA GLY A 323 -11.77 3.73 -0.92
C GLY A 323 -11.59 2.24 -0.62
N PRO A 324 -12.62 1.58 -0.09
CA PRO A 324 -12.59 0.17 0.25
C PRO A 324 -12.32 -0.70 -0.98
N ASN A 325 -11.43 -1.66 -0.81
CA ASN A 325 -11.16 -2.67 -1.84
C ASN A 325 -12.26 -3.75 -1.87
N GLU A 326 -12.19 -4.66 -2.85
CA GLU A 326 -13.20 -5.69 -3.06
C GLU A 326 -13.39 -6.60 -1.83
N LEU A 327 -12.28 -7.02 -1.19
CA LEU A 327 -12.38 -7.81 0.04
C LEU A 327 -13.09 -7.04 1.15
N THR A 328 -12.71 -5.77 1.37
CA THR A 328 -13.38 -4.92 2.38
C THR A 328 -14.88 -4.82 2.12
N LYS A 329 -15.30 -4.72 0.85
CA LYS A 329 -16.73 -4.67 0.48
C LYS A 329 -17.44 -6.01 0.69
N SER A 330 -16.80 -7.14 0.33
CA SER A 330 -17.41 -8.47 0.40
C SER A 330 -17.61 -8.99 1.83
N LEU A 331 -16.82 -8.55 2.79
CA LEU A 331 -16.94 -8.96 4.19
C LEU A 331 -18.15 -8.30 4.87
N THR A 332 -19.36 -8.76 4.51
CA THR A 332 -20.63 -8.21 5.03
C THR A 332 -20.94 -8.62 6.47
N VAL A 333 -20.23 -9.60 6.99
CA VAL A 333 -20.33 -10.05 8.40
C VAL A 333 -19.89 -8.96 9.39
N PHE A 334 -19.10 -7.96 8.95
CA PHE A 334 -18.62 -6.88 9.78
C PHE A 334 -19.36 -5.57 9.50
N GLU A 335 -19.53 -4.75 10.53
CA GLU A 335 -20.10 -3.43 10.39
C GLU A 335 -19.23 -2.52 9.52
N LYS A 336 -19.89 -1.65 8.73
CA LYS A 336 -19.22 -0.74 7.79
C LYS A 336 -19.51 0.71 8.10
N SER A 337 -18.51 1.56 7.86
CA SER A 337 -18.70 3.00 7.85
C SER A 337 -19.53 3.44 6.63
N LYS A 338 -19.98 4.70 6.63
CA LYS A 338 -20.65 5.31 5.46
C LYS A 338 -19.80 5.27 4.19
N ARG A 339 -18.47 5.17 4.31
CA ARG A 339 -17.52 5.03 3.21
C ARG A 339 -17.28 3.58 2.78
N GLY A 340 -17.84 2.61 3.50
CA GLY A 340 -17.70 1.17 3.26
C GLY A 340 -16.45 0.54 3.88
N ASN A 341 -15.70 1.25 4.72
CA ASN A 341 -14.59 0.69 5.50
C ASN A 341 -15.10 -0.17 6.65
N ILE A 342 -14.29 -1.11 7.13
CA ILE A 342 -14.62 -1.92 8.30
C ILE A 342 -14.61 -1.00 9.54
N LEU A 343 -15.72 -0.96 10.27
CA LEU A 343 -15.81 -0.22 11.51
C LEU A 343 -15.09 -0.94 12.65
N THR A 344 -14.35 -0.17 13.44
CA THR A 344 -13.66 -0.65 14.64
C THR A 344 -13.95 0.25 15.82
N ASN A 345 -13.75 -0.30 17.03
CA ASN A 345 -13.63 0.54 18.23
C ASN A 345 -12.23 1.17 18.31
N GLN A 346 -11.98 1.94 19.37
CA GLN A 346 -10.68 2.60 19.60
C GLN A 346 -9.54 1.64 19.96
N TYR A 347 -9.80 0.35 20.10
CA TYR A 347 -8.81 -0.70 20.29
C TYR A 347 -8.51 -1.47 19.01
N CYS A 348 -8.96 -0.97 17.85
CA CYS A 348 -8.88 -1.58 16.53
C CYS A 348 -9.63 -2.92 16.39
N GLN A 349 -10.53 -3.26 17.36
CA GLN A 349 -11.37 -4.45 17.28
C GLN A 349 -12.55 -4.18 16.33
N VAL A 350 -12.85 -5.15 15.48
CA VAL A 350 -13.90 -5.04 14.46
C VAL A 350 -15.29 -5.09 15.14
N LEU A 351 -16.17 -4.19 14.71
CA LEU A 351 -17.58 -4.18 15.13
C LEU A 351 -18.38 -5.18 14.29
N GLY A 352 -19.40 -5.81 14.90
CA GLY A 352 -20.16 -6.89 14.27
C GLY A 352 -19.52 -8.28 14.38
N ALA A 353 -18.23 -8.39 14.72
CA ALA A 353 -17.63 -9.68 15.02
C ALA A 353 -18.18 -10.28 16.32
N PRO A 354 -18.34 -11.62 16.43
CA PRO A 354 -18.81 -12.25 17.65
C PRO A 354 -17.87 -11.97 18.81
N GLU A 355 -18.42 -11.91 20.02
CA GLU A 355 -17.65 -11.84 21.24
C GLU A 355 -17.16 -13.25 21.59
N ILE A 356 -15.90 -13.34 21.99
CA ILE A 356 -15.28 -14.60 22.41
C ILE A 356 -15.30 -14.73 23.93
N GLU A 357 -15.42 -15.97 24.44
CA GLU A 357 -15.20 -16.28 25.84
C GLU A 357 -13.82 -15.78 26.32
N PRO A 358 -13.67 -15.42 27.58
CA PRO A 358 -12.46 -14.81 28.12
C PRO A 358 -11.31 -15.82 28.25
N GLU A 359 -10.72 -16.24 27.14
CA GLU A 359 -9.31 -16.59 27.19
C GLU A 359 -8.56 -15.29 27.39
N ALA A 360 -8.09 -15.08 28.59
CA ALA A 360 -7.70 -13.81 29.20
C ALA A 360 -6.46 -13.17 28.58
N LEU A 361 -6.53 -12.78 27.29
CA LEU A 361 -5.37 -12.18 26.64
C LEU A 361 -5.34 -10.66 26.70
N TRP A 362 -6.51 -10.00 26.93
CA TRP A 362 -6.58 -8.57 26.71
C TRP A 362 -7.64 -7.95 27.63
N ASP A 363 -7.20 -7.11 28.53
CA ASP A 363 -8.10 -6.29 29.33
C ASP A 363 -8.67 -5.14 28.47
N MET A 364 -9.46 -5.53 27.47
CA MET A 364 -10.13 -4.61 26.53
C MET A 364 -11.64 -4.64 26.73
N PRO A 365 -12.34 -3.51 26.45
CA PRO A 365 -13.79 -3.39 26.69
C PRO A 365 -14.65 -4.39 25.94
N ARG A 366 -14.18 -4.84 24.78
CA ARG A 366 -14.86 -5.85 23.95
C ARG A 366 -13.94 -7.04 23.74
N ARG A 367 -14.50 -8.23 23.84
CA ARG A 367 -13.77 -9.48 23.65
C ARG A 367 -13.92 -9.93 22.21
N SER A 368 -13.12 -9.38 21.30
CA SER A 368 -13.06 -9.81 19.90
C SER A 368 -11.63 -10.11 19.52
N ASN A 369 -11.44 -11.21 18.80
CA ASN A 369 -10.15 -11.64 18.24
C ASN A 369 -9.94 -11.20 16.79
N VAL A 370 -10.85 -10.39 16.21
CA VAL A 370 -10.73 -9.83 14.88
C VAL A 370 -10.45 -8.34 14.96
N PHE A 371 -9.35 -7.93 14.35
CA PHE A 371 -8.88 -6.56 14.32
C PHE A 371 -8.82 -6.05 12.89
N SER A 372 -9.00 -4.73 12.70
CA SER A 372 -8.78 -4.09 11.40
C SER A 372 -7.98 -2.80 11.57
N ILE A 373 -6.94 -2.63 10.73
CA ILE A 373 -6.00 -1.50 10.81
C ILE A 373 -5.63 -0.97 9.42
N GLY A 374 -5.15 0.27 9.36
CA GLY A 374 -4.79 0.93 8.09
C GLY A 374 -6.00 1.41 7.30
N ASP A 375 -5.85 1.47 5.97
CA ASP A 375 -6.83 2.12 5.10
C ASP A 375 -8.17 1.39 4.98
N CYS A 376 -8.21 0.09 5.25
CA CYS A 376 -9.46 -0.69 5.23
C CYS A 376 -10.33 -0.48 6.49
N ALA A 377 -9.78 0.16 7.53
CA ALA A 377 -10.41 0.36 8.82
C ALA A 377 -10.79 1.83 9.06
N GLU A 378 -11.93 2.03 9.72
CA GLU A 378 -12.37 3.33 10.24
C GLU A 378 -12.82 3.16 11.70
N ILE A 379 -12.23 3.96 12.59
CA ILE A 379 -12.63 3.92 14.03
C ILE A 379 -13.93 4.69 14.16
N LEU A 380 -14.91 4.05 14.82
CA LEU A 380 -16.21 4.67 15.09
C LEU A 380 -16.03 6.00 15.85
N ASP A 381 -16.68 7.05 15.35
CA ASP A 381 -16.63 8.43 15.89
C ASP A 381 -15.23 9.07 15.93
N TYR A 382 -14.24 8.42 15.30
CA TYR A 382 -12.87 8.95 15.22
C TYR A 382 -12.27 8.72 13.82
N PRO A 383 -12.80 9.36 12.76
CA PRO A 383 -12.32 9.21 11.40
C PRO A 383 -10.91 9.80 11.27
N LEU A 384 -10.00 9.02 10.68
CA LEU A 384 -8.61 9.38 10.44
C LEU A 384 -8.26 9.28 8.96
N PRO A 385 -7.33 10.10 8.45
CA PRO A 385 -6.93 10.04 7.05
C PRO A 385 -6.23 8.71 6.71
N ALA A 386 -6.42 8.23 5.47
CA ALA A 386 -5.76 7.04 4.94
C ALA A 386 -4.28 7.35 4.63
N THR A 387 -3.41 7.20 5.62
CA THR A 387 -1.97 7.52 5.53
C THR A 387 -1.10 6.38 6.03
N ALA A 388 0.14 6.32 5.52
CA ALA A 388 1.16 5.40 6.01
C ALA A 388 1.42 5.56 7.52
N GLN A 389 1.40 6.80 8.03
CA GLN A 389 1.57 7.09 9.46
C GLN A 389 0.46 6.47 10.32
N LYS A 390 -0.81 6.63 9.91
CA LYS A 390 -1.94 5.98 10.60
C LYS A 390 -1.74 4.47 10.62
N ALA A 391 -1.48 3.88 9.46
CA ALA A 391 -1.31 2.44 9.30
C ALA A 391 -0.19 1.90 10.19
N GLN A 392 0.97 2.56 10.21
CA GLN A 392 2.12 2.19 11.02
C GLN A 392 1.86 2.35 12.52
N THR A 393 1.24 3.45 12.94
CA THR A 393 0.98 3.70 14.37
C THR A 393 -0.10 2.79 14.93
N GLN A 394 -1.13 2.42 14.15
CA GLN A 394 -2.10 1.39 14.53
C GLN A 394 -1.46 0.02 14.68
N ALA A 395 -0.57 -0.38 13.77
CA ALA A 395 0.16 -1.64 13.87
C ALA A 395 1.04 -1.70 15.14
N ASN A 396 1.78 -0.63 15.43
CA ASN A 396 2.58 -0.54 16.65
C ASN A 396 1.72 -0.60 17.92
N TYR A 397 0.59 0.08 17.90
CA TYR A 397 -0.36 0.06 19.00
C TYR A 397 -0.90 -1.36 19.25
N LEU A 398 -1.37 -2.03 18.21
CA LEU A 398 -1.89 -3.39 18.31
C LEU A 398 -0.82 -4.39 18.76
N THR A 399 0.41 -4.27 18.25
CA THR A 399 1.53 -5.09 18.73
C THR A 399 1.80 -4.84 20.22
N SER A 400 1.73 -3.60 20.68
CA SER A 400 1.94 -3.27 22.10
C SER A 400 0.85 -3.87 22.99
N LEU A 401 -0.38 -3.99 22.51
CA LEU A 401 -1.45 -4.72 23.19
C LEU A 401 -1.12 -6.22 23.28
N LEU A 402 -0.72 -6.83 22.16
CA LEU A 402 -0.35 -8.25 22.09
C LEU A 402 0.78 -8.63 23.07
N ARG A 403 1.69 -7.71 23.32
CA ARG A 403 2.80 -7.89 24.26
C ARG A 403 2.40 -7.79 25.74
N GLY A 404 1.15 -7.45 26.04
CA GLY A 404 0.72 -7.22 27.43
C GLY A 404 1.40 -6.04 28.13
N LYS A 405 2.14 -5.17 27.40
CA LYS A 405 2.88 -4.03 27.99
C LYS A 405 2.02 -2.81 28.30
N ASN A 406 0.77 -2.80 27.86
CA ASN A 406 -0.18 -1.80 28.28
C ASN A 406 -0.68 -2.19 29.68
N GLN A 407 -0.43 -1.32 30.67
CA GLN A 407 -0.97 -1.51 32.00
C GLN A 407 -2.49 -1.65 31.93
N ALA A 408 -3.05 -2.62 32.62
CA ALA A 408 -4.49 -2.79 32.71
C ALA A 408 -5.14 -1.59 33.44
N PRO A 409 -6.26 -1.00 32.97
CA PRO A 409 -6.89 -1.32 31.68
C PRO A 409 -6.12 -0.77 30.47
N ALA A 410 -6.24 -1.45 29.32
CA ALA A 410 -5.62 -1.01 28.07
C ALA A 410 -6.10 0.40 27.69
N LYS A 411 -5.17 1.27 27.26
CA LYS A 411 -5.54 2.63 26.80
C LYS A 411 -6.02 2.59 25.34
N PRO A 412 -7.06 3.36 25.00
CA PRO A 412 -7.53 3.46 23.62
C PRO A 412 -6.44 4.06 22.69
N TYR A 413 -6.50 3.67 21.41
CA TYR A 413 -5.60 4.22 20.39
C TYR A 413 -5.84 5.72 20.21
N ALA A 414 -4.76 6.49 20.20
CA ALA A 414 -4.76 7.91 19.90
C ALA A 414 -3.74 8.21 18.81
N PHE A 415 -4.21 8.75 17.71
CA PHE A 415 -3.34 9.14 16.59
C PHE A 415 -2.61 10.45 16.89
N ARG A 416 -1.30 10.45 16.71
CA ARG A 416 -0.47 11.66 16.75
C ARG A 416 0.23 11.82 15.40
N SER A 417 -0.15 12.86 14.66
CA SER A 417 0.50 13.19 13.40
C SER A 417 1.94 13.64 13.65
N LYS A 418 2.87 13.15 12.83
CA LYS A 418 4.26 13.63 12.78
C LYS A 418 4.45 14.78 11.79
N GLY A 419 3.35 15.28 11.24
CA GLY A 419 3.34 16.27 10.18
C GLY A 419 3.08 15.67 8.79
N MET A 420 3.07 16.54 7.79
CA MET A 420 2.86 16.20 6.39
C MET A 420 3.98 16.76 5.53
N MET A 421 4.29 16.05 4.44
CA MET A 421 5.23 16.51 3.43
C MET A 421 4.62 16.37 2.05
N ALA A 422 5.00 17.26 1.13
CA ALA A 422 4.71 17.12 -0.29
C ALA A 422 5.86 17.70 -1.12
N TYR A 423 6.34 16.93 -2.11
CA TYR A 423 7.35 17.38 -3.05
C TYR A 423 6.74 18.35 -4.07
N LEU A 424 7.44 19.43 -4.37
CA LEU A 424 6.99 20.47 -5.29
C LEU A 424 7.85 20.58 -6.56
N GLY A 425 8.86 19.73 -6.74
CA GLY A 425 9.81 19.79 -7.84
C GLY A 425 10.96 20.77 -7.63
N GLY A 426 12.05 20.61 -8.41
CA GLY A 426 13.24 21.46 -8.33
C GLY A 426 13.93 21.38 -6.98
N TYR A 427 13.95 20.19 -6.35
CA TYR A 427 14.53 19.92 -5.01
C TYR A 427 13.87 20.68 -3.86
N GLU A 428 12.62 21.10 -4.03
CA GLU A 428 11.86 21.80 -2.99
C GLU A 428 10.63 21.00 -2.57
N GLY A 429 10.25 21.12 -1.30
CA GLY A 429 9.09 20.48 -0.71
C GLY A 429 8.39 21.37 0.31
N LEU A 430 7.14 20.99 0.60
CA LEU A 430 6.43 21.51 1.76
C LEU A 430 6.65 20.57 2.94
N PHE A 431 6.77 21.14 4.11
CA PHE A 431 6.75 20.41 5.38
C PHE A 431 5.89 21.16 6.38
N GLU A 432 4.90 20.48 6.93
CA GLU A 432 4.09 20.95 8.03
C GLU A 432 4.31 20.02 9.23
N GLY A 433 5.14 20.47 10.18
CA GLY A 433 5.35 19.78 11.45
C GLY A 433 4.26 20.13 12.46
N ARG A 434 3.94 19.19 13.35
CA ARG A 434 3.07 19.41 14.51
C ARG A 434 3.84 19.19 15.80
#